data_179576ca09b8792228fa5713995de25a
#
_entry.id   179576ca09b8792228fa5713995de25a
#
_cell.length_a   1.000
_cell.length_b   1.000
_cell.length_c   1.000
_cell.angle_alpha   90.00
_cell.angle_beta   90.00
_cell.angle_gamma   90.00
#
_symmetry.space_group_name_H-M   'P 1'
#
loop_
_entity.id
_entity.type
_entity.pdbx_description
1 polymer ?
#
loop_
_entity_poly.entity_id
_entity_poly.type
_entity_poly.pdbx_seq_one_letter_code
_entity_poly.pdbx_strand_id
1 'polypeptide(L)'
;MTLVNAETNNIPFSSGEPGHFYYHQWSPENPKAWLHIMHGMSEHGARYREFAKFLSSKGIMVTAGDHRGHGITGQSMKSSYHIADNNGWEQLLDDQRELIKHIHSNHQLPLILLGHSMGSFLAMHFCQKYNSALSNQNAPQISGLILSGSNYGSPSTWRAALIIAQFERWRKGFDHSSTLLEKMSFGAFNNAFKPARTESDWISRDHKVVDNYISDPHCGGPLTTQSWCDFLTGMIELTNLTALAKINSKLPTLLFSGQMDPVSNAGEGVTKLRDTLTKSGMGNVAMHLYPGARHEA
;
A
#
# COMPACT_ATOMS: atom_id res chain seq x y z
N MET A 1 2.37 29.24 12.92
CA MET A 1 2.20 28.13 11.96
C MET A 1 3.58 27.73 11.52
N THR A 2 4.06 26.57 11.95
CA THR A 2 5.36 26.02 11.50
C THR A 2 5.22 25.73 10.01
N LEU A 3 6.09 26.32 9.18
CA LEU A 3 6.14 26.05 7.75
C LEU A 3 6.48 24.55 7.57
N VAL A 4 5.58 23.80 6.98
CA VAL A 4 5.81 22.42 6.58
C VAL A 4 6.41 22.47 5.18
N ASN A 5 7.69 22.14 5.06
CA ASN A 5 8.31 21.98 3.75
C ASN A 5 7.74 20.73 3.08
N ALA A 6 7.09 20.93 1.94
CA ALA A 6 6.60 19.85 1.10
C ALA A 6 7.51 19.74 -0.12
N GLU A 7 8.18 18.61 -0.29
CA GLU A 7 9.14 18.37 -1.36
C GLU A 7 8.78 17.10 -2.12
N THR A 8 9.02 17.11 -3.44
CA THR A 8 9.00 15.90 -4.26
C THR A 8 10.44 15.62 -4.68
N ASN A 9 10.92 14.44 -4.31
CA ASN A 9 12.29 13.98 -4.52
C ASN A 9 12.29 12.70 -5.35
N ASN A 10 13.45 12.25 -5.78
CA ASN A 10 13.60 10.96 -6.46
C ASN A 10 14.94 10.30 -6.16
N ILE A 11 14.97 8.98 -6.34
CA ILE A 11 16.19 8.17 -6.35
C ILE A 11 16.20 7.28 -7.60
N PRO A 12 17.36 6.91 -8.14
CA PRO A 12 17.42 5.92 -9.21
C PRO A 12 16.95 4.56 -8.71
N PHE A 13 16.39 3.73 -9.60
CA PHE A 13 16.10 2.34 -9.26
C PHE A 13 17.41 1.56 -9.01
N SER A 14 17.42 0.75 -7.97
CA SER A 14 18.58 -0.11 -7.62
C SER A 14 18.83 -1.20 -8.67
N SER A 15 17.79 -1.61 -9.40
CA SER A 15 17.85 -2.57 -10.52
C SER A 15 18.56 -2.04 -11.76
N GLY A 16 18.86 -0.72 -11.82
CA GLY A 16 19.45 -0.09 -13.01
C GLY A 16 18.47 0.11 -14.17
N GLU A 17 17.18 -0.12 -13.95
CA GLU A 17 16.14 0.14 -14.94
C GLU A 17 16.00 1.64 -15.21
N PRO A 18 15.54 2.02 -16.43
CA PRO A 18 15.32 3.43 -16.76
C PRO A 18 14.16 4.00 -15.92
N GLY A 19 14.32 5.27 -15.50
CA GLY A 19 13.37 5.97 -14.67
C GLY A 19 13.87 6.18 -13.24
N HIS A 20 13.04 6.79 -12.43
CA HIS A 20 13.36 7.09 -11.05
C HIS A 20 12.18 6.77 -10.15
N PHE A 21 12.47 6.38 -8.91
CA PHE A 21 11.49 6.21 -7.86
C PHE A 21 11.25 7.57 -7.20
N TYR A 22 10.07 8.15 -7.40
CA TYR A 22 9.68 9.43 -6.83
C TYR A 22 9.02 9.24 -5.47
N TYR A 23 9.28 10.19 -4.57
CA TYR A 23 8.63 10.24 -3.27
C TYR A 23 8.35 11.67 -2.83
N HIS A 24 7.32 11.83 -2.04
CA HIS A 24 6.91 13.09 -1.43
C HIS A 24 7.36 13.09 0.02
N GLN A 25 7.85 14.23 0.50
CA GLN A 25 8.29 14.42 1.87
C GLN A 25 7.65 15.67 2.47
N TRP A 26 7.14 15.54 3.67
CA TRP A 26 6.62 16.64 4.50
C TRP A 26 7.34 16.58 5.85
N SER A 27 8.24 17.54 6.09
CA SER A 27 9.07 17.55 7.28
C SER A 27 8.85 18.80 8.12
N PRO A 28 8.63 18.67 9.42
CA PRO A 28 8.77 19.79 10.34
C PRO A 28 10.26 20.10 10.52
N GLU A 29 10.57 21.26 11.13
CA GLU A 29 11.94 21.70 11.40
C GLU A 29 12.73 20.71 12.27
N ASN A 30 12.09 20.16 13.30
CA ASN A 30 12.68 19.21 14.26
C ASN A 30 11.78 17.96 14.40
N PRO A 31 11.85 16.99 13.49
CA PRO A 31 11.00 15.80 13.52
C PRO A 31 11.38 14.86 14.69
N LYS A 32 10.37 14.30 15.36
CA LYS A 32 10.55 13.35 16.48
C LYS A 32 10.40 11.89 16.06
N ALA A 33 9.70 11.66 14.96
CA ALA A 33 9.44 10.36 14.36
C ALA A 33 9.24 10.49 12.85
N TRP A 34 9.28 9.39 12.16
CA TRP A 34 9.06 9.30 10.73
C TRP A 34 7.94 8.30 10.42
N LEU A 35 6.91 8.75 9.70
CA LEU A 35 5.89 7.90 9.12
C LEU A 35 6.18 7.73 7.63
N HIS A 36 6.37 6.49 7.18
CA HIS A 36 6.47 6.16 5.76
C HIS A 36 5.19 5.52 5.27
N ILE A 37 4.60 6.07 4.20
CA ILE A 37 3.32 5.64 3.64
C ILE A 37 3.56 4.84 2.36
N MET A 38 2.99 3.63 2.32
CA MET A 38 2.85 2.78 1.13
C MET A 38 1.40 2.88 0.67
N HIS A 39 1.17 3.51 -0.47
CA HIS A 39 -0.17 3.79 -0.98
C HIS A 39 -0.87 2.56 -1.58
N GLY A 40 -2.16 2.68 -1.90
CA GLY A 40 -2.97 1.63 -2.49
C GLY A 40 -2.77 1.44 -3.99
N MET A 41 -3.51 0.48 -4.53
CA MET A 41 -3.54 0.22 -5.96
C MET A 41 -4.24 1.37 -6.71
N SER A 42 -3.70 1.75 -7.86
CA SER A 42 -4.27 2.79 -8.74
C SER A 42 -4.47 4.14 -8.07
N GLU A 43 -3.52 4.50 -7.20
CA GLU A 43 -3.39 5.81 -6.57
C GLU A 43 -1.90 6.20 -6.46
N HIS A 44 -1.56 7.25 -5.71
CA HIS A 44 -0.18 7.72 -5.55
C HIS A 44 0.05 8.46 -4.23
N GLY A 45 1.33 8.66 -3.87
CA GLY A 45 1.73 9.22 -2.57
C GLY A 45 1.26 10.65 -2.30
N ALA A 46 1.09 11.51 -3.32
CA ALA A 46 0.67 12.90 -3.12
C ALA A 46 -0.77 13.03 -2.60
N ARG A 47 -1.61 12.00 -2.71
CA ARG A 47 -2.98 11.98 -2.14
C ARG A 47 -2.98 12.11 -0.62
N TYR A 48 -1.91 11.70 0.04
CA TYR A 48 -1.77 11.78 1.50
C TYR A 48 -1.34 13.15 2.01
N ARG A 49 -1.26 14.17 1.15
CA ARG A 49 -0.76 15.51 1.47
C ARG A 49 -1.40 16.14 2.71
N GLU A 50 -2.72 16.12 2.81
CA GLU A 50 -3.42 16.78 3.93
C GLU A 50 -3.19 16.03 5.25
N PHE A 51 -3.20 14.71 5.22
CA PHE A 51 -2.84 13.88 6.37
C PHE A 51 -1.36 14.08 6.77
N ALA A 52 -0.46 14.13 5.79
CA ALA A 52 0.96 14.37 6.01
C ALA A 52 1.22 15.76 6.62
N LYS A 53 0.56 16.81 6.14
CA LYS A 53 0.64 18.15 6.73
C LYS A 53 0.15 18.16 8.18
N PHE A 54 -0.97 17.48 8.46
CA PHE A 54 -1.47 17.36 9.83
C PHE A 54 -0.44 16.70 10.75
N LEU A 55 0.12 15.58 10.38
CA LEU A 55 1.14 14.88 11.17
C LEU A 55 2.42 15.68 11.30
N SER A 56 2.85 16.34 10.23
CA SER A 56 4.02 17.21 10.24
C SER A 56 3.84 18.38 11.23
N SER A 57 2.63 18.94 11.33
CA SER A 57 2.30 19.95 12.33
C SER A 57 2.40 19.43 13.79
N LYS A 58 2.41 18.09 13.97
CA LYS A 58 2.59 17.41 15.27
C LYS A 58 4.04 16.95 15.53
N GLY A 59 4.96 17.31 14.65
CA GLY A 59 6.38 16.97 14.79
C GLY A 59 6.76 15.62 14.19
N ILE A 60 5.95 15.06 13.26
CA ILE A 60 6.22 13.80 12.60
C ILE A 60 6.60 14.08 11.13
N MET A 61 7.78 13.66 10.72
CA MET A 61 8.13 13.64 9.31
C MET A 61 7.29 12.58 8.59
N VAL A 62 6.75 12.92 7.43
CA VAL A 62 5.98 11.97 6.60
C VAL A 62 6.63 11.85 5.24
N THR A 63 6.73 10.63 4.74
CA THR A 63 7.13 10.34 3.36
C THR A 63 6.16 9.37 2.72
N ALA A 64 5.93 9.54 1.42
CA ALA A 64 5.11 8.63 0.61
C ALA A 64 5.76 8.46 -0.75
N GLY A 65 6.18 7.23 -1.09
CA GLY A 65 6.72 6.92 -2.40
C GLY A 65 5.61 6.60 -3.39
N ASP A 66 5.76 6.99 -4.65
CA ASP A 66 4.91 6.52 -5.74
C ASP A 66 5.41 5.15 -6.18
N HIS A 67 4.62 4.10 -6.02
CA HIS A 67 5.01 2.75 -6.43
C HIS A 67 5.31 2.66 -7.93
N ARG A 68 6.11 1.67 -8.35
CA ARG A 68 6.29 1.33 -9.76
C ARG A 68 4.94 1.28 -10.48
N GLY A 69 4.88 1.83 -11.68
CA GLY A 69 3.64 1.91 -12.45
C GLY A 69 2.61 2.91 -11.92
N HIS A 70 2.90 3.67 -10.85
CA HIS A 70 1.97 4.60 -10.23
C HIS A 70 2.55 6.02 -10.15
N GLY A 71 1.68 7.01 -10.16
CA GLY A 71 2.05 8.41 -9.96
C GLY A 71 3.16 8.91 -10.89
N ILE A 72 4.05 9.76 -10.36
CA ILE A 72 5.19 10.30 -11.12
C ILE A 72 6.23 9.21 -11.44
N THR A 73 6.39 8.21 -10.56
CA THR A 73 7.26 7.05 -10.81
C THR A 73 6.83 6.32 -12.08
N GLY A 74 5.54 5.98 -12.21
CA GLY A 74 5.00 5.32 -13.41
C GLY A 74 5.20 6.16 -14.68
N GLN A 75 5.04 7.48 -14.59
CA GLN A 75 5.35 8.39 -15.71
C GLN A 75 6.84 8.35 -16.09
N SER A 76 7.75 8.39 -15.11
CA SER A 76 9.19 8.35 -15.37
C SER A 76 9.64 7.05 -16.02
N MET A 77 8.98 5.95 -15.70
CA MET A 77 9.17 4.64 -16.31
C MET A 77 8.51 4.51 -17.69
N LYS A 78 7.64 5.47 -18.08
CA LYS A 78 6.75 5.38 -19.25
C LYS A 78 5.83 4.15 -19.20
N SER A 79 5.43 3.75 -18.02
CA SER A 79 4.71 2.51 -17.75
C SER A 79 3.67 2.73 -16.65
N SER A 80 2.55 3.39 -16.99
CA SER A 80 1.45 3.57 -16.05
C SER A 80 0.71 2.26 -15.81
N TYR A 81 0.47 1.95 -14.52
CA TYR A 81 -0.26 0.75 -14.05
C TYR A 81 0.38 -0.59 -14.40
N HIS A 82 1.64 -0.56 -14.87
CA HIS A 82 2.48 -1.73 -15.07
C HIS A 82 3.65 -1.69 -14.08
N ILE A 83 3.68 -2.64 -13.15
CA ILE A 83 4.67 -2.66 -12.06
C ILE A 83 6.05 -3.05 -12.61
N ALA A 84 6.12 -4.20 -13.29
CA ALA A 84 7.33 -4.70 -13.93
C ALA A 84 7.00 -5.84 -14.89
N ASP A 85 7.92 -6.18 -15.79
CA ASP A 85 7.77 -7.33 -16.70
C ASP A 85 7.86 -8.68 -15.96
N ASN A 86 8.61 -8.70 -14.84
CA ASN A 86 8.84 -9.90 -14.03
C ASN A 86 9.01 -9.53 -12.56
N ASN A 87 8.56 -10.41 -11.65
CA ASN A 87 8.79 -10.29 -10.21
C ASN A 87 8.41 -8.91 -9.63
N GLY A 88 7.33 -8.30 -10.14
CA GLY A 88 6.98 -6.93 -9.79
C GLY A 88 6.71 -6.73 -8.30
N TRP A 89 6.12 -7.72 -7.60
CA TRP A 89 5.91 -7.64 -6.17
C TRP A 89 7.21 -7.56 -5.37
N GLU A 90 8.22 -8.35 -5.73
CA GLU A 90 9.54 -8.30 -5.13
C GLU A 90 10.25 -6.97 -5.40
N GLN A 91 10.11 -6.45 -6.62
CA GLN A 91 10.67 -5.16 -7.00
C GLN A 91 10.01 -4.01 -6.21
N LEU A 92 8.69 -4.06 -5.96
CA LEU A 92 8.03 -3.11 -5.06
C LEU A 92 8.63 -3.12 -3.65
N LEU A 93 8.90 -4.30 -3.10
CA LEU A 93 9.52 -4.45 -1.78
C LEU A 93 10.96 -3.91 -1.76
N ASP A 94 11.74 -4.19 -2.79
CA ASP A 94 13.11 -3.72 -2.91
C ASP A 94 13.21 -2.20 -3.08
N ASP A 95 12.32 -1.60 -3.88
CA ASP A 95 12.24 -0.14 -4.02
C ASP A 95 11.93 0.53 -2.68
N GLN A 96 10.98 0.01 -1.93
CA GLN A 96 10.65 0.53 -0.60
C GLN A 96 11.86 0.39 0.35
N ARG A 97 12.59 -0.71 0.27
CA ARG A 97 13.80 -0.90 1.07
C ARG A 97 14.88 0.14 0.75
N GLU A 98 15.14 0.37 -0.52
CA GLU A 98 16.17 1.33 -0.94
C GLU A 98 15.76 2.78 -0.61
N LEU A 99 14.47 3.14 -0.80
CA LEU A 99 13.96 4.43 -0.39
C LEU A 99 14.08 4.64 1.13
N ILE A 100 13.67 3.65 1.92
CA ILE A 100 13.76 3.71 3.39
C ILE A 100 15.22 3.88 3.83
N LYS A 101 16.17 3.15 3.25
CA LYS A 101 17.60 3.32 3.53
C LYS A 101 18.09 4.73 3.15
N HIS A 102 17.73 5.21 1.96
CA HIS A 102 18.11 6.53 1.48
C HIS A 102 17.65 7.63 2.45
N ILE A 103 16.38 7.59 2.88
CA ILE A 103 15.83 8.57 3.83
C ILE A 103 16.48 8.43 5.20
N HIS A 104 16.68 7.21 5.69
CA HIS A 104 17.31 6.95 6.98
C HIS A 104 18.75 7.46 7.05
N SER A 105 19.51 7.41 5.95
CA SER A 105 20.87 7.95 5.92
C SER A 105 20.94 9.45 6.25
N ASN A 106 19.86 10.18 5.99
CA ASN A 106 19.73 11.61 6.26
C ASN A 106 18.96 11.91 7.55
N HIS A 107 18.12 10.98 8.01
CA HIS A 107 17.21 11.18 9.14
C HIS A 107 17.16 9.92 10.01
N GLN A 108 17.94 9.89 11.09
CA GLN A 108 17.95 8.75 12.03
C GLN A 108 16.78 8.84 13.02
N LEU A 109 15.57 8.61 12.54
CA LEU A 109 14.32 8.71 13.29
C LEU A 109 13.67 7.33 13.48
N PRO A 110 12.90 7.12 14.56
CA PRO A 110 12.03 5.96 14.70
C PRO A 110 11.05 5.89 13.52
N LEU A 111 11.06 4.76 12.80
CA LEU A 111 10.24 4.54 11.62
C LEU A 111 8.92 3.86 11.96
N ILE A 112 7.82 4.43 11.52
CA ILE A 112 6.50 3.81 11.51
C ILE A 112 6.11 3.59 10.05
N LEU A 113 5.69 2.37 9.70
CA LEU A 113 5.14 2.07 8.38
C LEU A 113 3.62 2.18 8.41
N LEU A 114 3.05 2.90 7.45
CA LEU A 114 1.62 2.90 7.17
C LEU A 114 1.41 2.37 5.76
N GLY A 115 0.62 1.30 5.64
CA GLY A 115 0.16 0.82 4.34
C GLY A 115 -1.35 0.96 4.22
N HIS A 116 -1.82 1.44 3.07
CA HIS A 116 -3.23 1.50 2.73
C HIS A 116 -3.56 0.53 1.59
N SER A 117 -4.64 -0.24 1.72
CA SER A 117 -5.11 -1.16 0.67
C SER A 117 -3.97 -2.09 0.19
N MET A 118 -3.60 -2.09 -1.09
CA MET A 118 -2.42 -2.82 -1.61
C MET A 118 -1.17 -2.51 -0.78
N GLY A 119 -0.95 -1.25 -0.43
CA GLY A 119 0.18 -0.84 0.39
C GLY A 119 0.18 -1.46 1.80
N SER A 120 -0.99 -1.83 2.35
CA SER A 120 -1.07 -2.52 3.63
C SER A 120 -0.49 -3.94 3.56
N PHE A 121 -0.72 -4.63 2.45
CA PHE A 121 -0.12 -5.93 2.18
C PHE A 121 1.37 -5.80 1.95
N LEU A 122 1.79 -4.76 1.20
CA LEU A 122 3.20 -4.49 0.95
C LEU A 122 3.95 -4.18 2.26
N ALA A 123 3.41 -3.33 3.14
CA ALA A 123 4.00 -2.98 4.43
C ALA A 123 4.12 -4.20 5.35
N MET A 124 3.10 -5.06 5.37
CA MET A 124 3.13 -6.30 6.13
C MET A 124 4.19 -7.27 5.60
N HIS A 125 4.28 -7.46 4.27
CA HIS A 125 5.29 -8.30 3.64
C HIS A 125 6.71 -7.73 3.83
N PHE A 126 6.84 -6.41 3.79
CA PHE A 126 8.08 -5.72 4.12
C PHE A 126 8.55 -6.07 5.55
N CYS A 127 7.66 -6.03 6.53
CA CYS A 127 7.97 -6.43 7.90
C CYS A 127 8.36 -7.91 8.01
N GLN A 128 7.72 -8.81 7.26
CA GLN A 128 8.09 -10.23 7.24
C GLN A 128 9.51 -10.46 6.71
N LYS A 129 9.85 -9.73 5.62
CA LYS A 129 11.08 -9.97 4.87
C LYS A 129 12.29 -9.28 5.48
N TYR A 130 12.11 -8.06 5.97
CA TYR A 130 13.22 -7.17 6.32
C TYR A 130 13.34 -6.85 7.80
N ASN A 131 12.40 -7.27 8.65
CA ASN A 131 12.43 -6.92 10.07
C ASN A 131 13.70 -7.40 10.80
N SER A 132 14.24 -8.56 10.43
CA SER A 132 15.51 -9.07 10.97
C SER A 132 16.74 -8.58 10.21
N ALA A 133 16.60 -8.25 8.92
CA ALA A 133 17.70 -7.80 8.07
C ALA A 133 18.03 -6.32 8.25
N LEU A 134 17.08 -5.52 8.76
CA LEU A 134 17.28 -4.11 9.11
C LEU A 134 18.02 -3.93 10.45
N SER A 135 18.34 -5.00 11.17
CA SER A 135 19.12 -4.94 12.41
C SER A 135 20.61 -4.62 12.21
N ASN A 136 21.07 -4.49 10.97
CA ASN A 136 22.40 -3.96 10.66
C ASN A 136 22.37 -2.43 10.76
N GLN A 137 23.45 -1.83 11.28
CA GLN A 137 23.61 -0.43 11.71
C GLN A 137 23.21 0.67 10.69
N ASN A 138 22.83 0.31 9.44
CA ASN A 138 22.51 1.24 8.36
C ASN A 138 21.04 1.20 7.90
N ALA A 139 20.14 0.65 8.70
CA ALA A 139 18.71 0.64 8.38
C ALA A 139 17.85 0.94 9.62
N PRO A 140 16.74 1.68 9.48
CA PRO A 140 15.93 2.06 10.62
C PRO A 140 15.23 0.85 11.23
N GLN A 141 15.18 0.83 12.55
CA GLN A 141 14.30 -0.10 13.24
C GLN A 141 12.85 0.31 13.01
N ILE A 142 12.02 -0.61 12.53
CA ILE A 142 10.57 -0.40 12.42
C ILE A 142 10.00 -0.39 13.83
N SER A 143 9.45 0.76 14.24
CA SER A 143 8.92 1.04 15.58
C SER A 143 7.40 0.86 15.67
N GLY A 144 6.71 0.76 14.53
CA GLY A 144 5.27 0.55 14.46
C GLY A 144 4.80 0.19 13.05
N LEU A 145 3.68 -0.50 12.97
CA LEU A 145 3.02 -0.88 11.73
C LEU A 145 1.54 -0.44 11.78
N ILE A 146 1.09 0.25 10.74
CA ILE A 146 -0.30 0.68 10.59
C ILE A 146 -0.83 0.12 9.28
N LEU A 147 -1.95 -0.62 9.35
CA LEU A 147 -2.61 -1.26 8.21
C LEU A 147 -4.02 -0.70 8.04
N SER A 148 -4.21 0.08 6.98
CA SER A 148 -5.48 0.72 6.63
C SER A 148 -6.16 0.01 5.47
N GLY A 149 -7.47 -0.25 5.56
CA GLY A 149 -8.24 -0.86 4.47
C GLY A 149 -7.67 -2.23 4.03
N SER A 150 -7.14 -2.98 4.98
CA SER A 150 -6.51 -4.28 4.74
C SER A 150 -7.52 -5.43 4.75
N ASN A 151 -7.08 -6.62 4.37
CA ASN A 151 -7.89 -7.84 4.33
C ASN A 151 -7.03 -9.08 4.62
N TYR A 152 -7.69 -10.20 4.89
CA TYR A 152 -7.05 -11.50 4.92
C TYR A 152 -7.88 -12.53 4.13
N GLY A 153 -7.44 -12.80 2.90
CA GLY A 153 -8.01 -13.83 2.05
C GLY A 153 -7.37 -15.21 2.30
N SER A 154 -8.08 -16.28 1.96
CA SER A 154 -7.49 -17.61 2.03
C SER A 154 -6.47 -17.84 0.89
N PRO A 155 -5.41 -18.67 1.10
CA PRO A 155 -4.47 -19.01 0.03
C PRO A 155 -5.15 -19.62 -1.20
N SER A 156 -6.23 -20.37 -1.01
CA SER A 156 -7.01 -20.97 -2.12
C SER A 156 -7.71 -19.92 -2.97
N THR A 157 -8.27 -18.88 -2.34
CA THR A 157 -8.90 -17.76 -3.05
C THR A 157 -7.89 -17.00 -3.92
N TRP A 158 -6.71 -16.69 -3.36
CA TRP A 158 -5.66 -16.00 -4.10
C TRP A 158 -5.10 -16.83 -5.26
N ARG A 159 -4.94 -18.15 -5.06
CA ARG A 159 -4.52 -19.07 -6.13
C ARG A 159 -5.54 -19.16 -7.26
N ALA A 160 -6.82 -19.23 -6.94
CA ALA A 160 -7.87 -19.24 -7.95
C ALA A 160 -7.88 -17.93 -8.75
N ALA A 161 -7.74 -16.78 -8.08
CA ALA A 161 -7.64 -15.48 -8.74
C ALA A 161 -6.37 -15.38 -9.63
N LEU A 162 -5.24 -15.93 -9.16
CA LEU A 162 -3.99 -15.96 -9.92
C LEU A 162 -4.13 -16.79 -11.23
N ILE A 163 -4.82 -17.92 -11.18
CA ILE A 163 -5.09 -18.74 -12.39
C ILE A 163 -5.87 -17.91 -13.41
N ILE A 164 -6.90 -17.16 -12.98
CA ILE A 164 -7.68 -16.29 -13.86
C ILE A 164 -6.79 -15.17 -14.44
N ALA A 165 -5.96 -14.54 -13.62
CA ALA A 165 -5.05 -13.49 -14.05
C ALA A 165 -4.00 -14.02 -15.06
N GLN A 166 -3.45 -15.21 -14.84
CA GLN A 166 -2.51 -15.87 -15.76
C GLN A 166 -3.18 -16.23 -17.10
N PHE A 167 -4.45 -16.67 -17.07
CA PHE A 167 -5.21 -16.90 -18.29
C PHE A 167 -5.45 -15.60 -19.08
N GLU A 168 -5.83 -14.52 -18.39
CA GLU A 168 -5.99 -13.21 -19.03
C GLU A 168 -4.65 -12.68 -19.58
N ARG A 169 -3.54 -12.89 -18.87
CA ARG A 169 -2.20 -12.54 -19.35
C ARG A 169 -1.83 -13.30 -20.61
N TRP A 170 -2.10 -14.61 -20.67
CA TRP A 170 -1.89 -15.41 -21.86
C TRP A 170 -2.75 -14.93 -23.04
N ARG A 171 -4.01 -14.56 -22.78
CA ARG A 171 -4.98 -14.15 -23.79
C ARG A 171 -4.78 -12.72 -24.30
N LYS A 172 -4.40 -11.78 -23.43
CA LYS A 172 -4.34 -10.33 -23.71
C LYS A 172 -2.91 -9.81 -23.95
N GLY A 173 -1.91 -10.48 -23.41
CA GLY A 173 -0.55 -9.99 -23.29
C GLY A 173 -0.27 -9.48 -21.85
N PHE A 174 1.01 -9.40 -21.50
CA PHE A 174 1.46 -9.10 -20.13
C PHE A 174 1.29 -7.61 -19.77
N ASP A 175 1.40 -6.72 -20.74
CA ASP A 175 1.35 -5.25 -20.62
C ASP A 175 -0.04 -4.65 -20.90
N HIS A 176 -1.05 -5.48 -21.10
CA HIS A 176 -2.43 -5.04 -21.38
C HIS A 176 -3.32 -5.19 -20.16
N SER A 177 -4.30 -4.31 -20.03
CA SER A 177 -5.33 -4.40 -18.99
C SER A 177 -6.41 -5.44 -19.33
N SER A 178 -7.08 -5.95 -18.30
CA SER A 178 -8.21 -6.88 -18.45
C SER A 178 -9.48 -6.33 -17.79
N THR A 179 -10.49 -6.09 -18.62
CA THR A 179 -11.83 -5.69 -18.15
C THR A 179 -12.48 -6.76 -17.26
N LEU A 180 -12.10 -8.03 -17.41
CA LEU A 180 -12.56 -9.10 -16.52
C LEU A 180 -11.99 -8.91 -15.11
N LEU A 181 -10.67 -8.73 -15.00
CA LEU A 181 -10.02 -8.53 -13.69
C LEU A 181 -10.52 -7.26 -13.00
N GLU A 182 -10.70 -6.17 -13.77
CA GLU A 182 -11.28 -4.93 -13.24
C GLU A 182 -12.70 -5.12 -12.69
N LYS A 183 -13.57 -5.82 -13.43
CA LYS A 183 -14.94 -6.09 -12.98
C LYS A 183 -15.00 -7.02 -11.76
N MET A 184 -14.08 -7.98 -11.66
CA MET A 184 -14.02 -8.91 -10.52
C MET A 184 -13.46 -8.25 -9.27
N SER A 185 -12.74 -7.14 -9.39
CA SER A 185 -12.16 -6.36 -8.30
C SER A 185 -12.93 -5.05 -8.06
N PHE A 186 -12.47 -3.95 -8.60
CA PHE A 186 -13.04 -2.61 -8.38
C PHE A 186 -14.52 -2.50 -8.76
N GLY A 187 -14.93 -3.13 -9.88
CA GLY A 187 -16.33 -3.15 -10.30
C GLY A 187 -17.26 -3.86 -9.30
N ALA A 188 -16.77 -4.88 -8.61
CA ALA A 188 -17.54 -5.61 -7.61
C ALA A 188 -17.71 -4.78 -6.32
N PHE A 189 -16.70 -4.00 -5.92
CA PHE A 189 -16.73 -3.22 -4.68
C PHE A 189 -17.86 -2.18 -4.64
N ASN A 190 -18.16 -1.56 -5.78
CA ASN A 190 -19.19 -0.53 -5.85
C ASN A 190 -20.63 -1.09 -5.78
N ASN A 191 -20.82 -2.41 -5.94
CA ASN A 191 -22.14 -3.04 -5.87
C ASN A 191 -22.82 -2.87 -4.50
N ALA A 192 -22.02 -2.78 -3.42
CA ALA A 192 -22.54 -2.58 -2.06
C ALA A 192 -23.18 -1.18 -1.84
N PHE A 193 -22.95 -0.23 -2.78
CA PHE A 193 -23.39 1.17 -2.64
C PHE A 193 -24.43 1.59 -3.68
N LYS A 194 -25.13 0.62 -4.29
CA LYS A 194 -26.20 0.90 -5.26
C LYS A 194 -27.48 1.43 -4.57
N PRO A 195 -28.14 2.46 -5.13
CA PRO A 195 -27.77 3.22 -6.31
C PRO A 195 -26.54 4.11 -6.04
N ALA A 196 -25.45 3.91 -6.81
CA ALA A 196 -24.21 4.64 -6.66
C ALA A 196 -24.26 5.94 -7.49
N ARG A 197 -23.62 7.00 -7.02
CA ARG A 197 -23.43 8.27 -7.74
C ARG A 197 -22.37 8.12 -8.82
N THR A 198 -21.28 7.38 -8.53
CA THR A 198 -20.14 7.15 -9.40
C THR A 198 -19.67 5.69 -9.33
N GLU A 199 -18.76 5.30 -10.21
CA GLU A 199 -18.10 3.97 -10.18
C GLU A 199 -17.10 3.81 -9.02
N SER A 200 -16.80 4.89 -8.29
CA SER A 200 -15.78 4.94 -7.23
C SER A 200 -16.36 5.27 -5.85
N ASP A 201 -17.67 5.23 -5.66
CA ASP A 201 -18.29 5.55 -4.38
C ASP A 201 -17.87 4.62 -3.23
N TRP A 202 -17.37 3.43 -3.55
CA TRP A 202 -16.84 2.48 -2.58
C TRP A 202 -15.59 2.99 -1.85
N ILE A 203 -14.87 3.97 -2.42
CA ILE A 203 -13.64 4.54 -1.86
C ILE A 203 -13.92 5.29 -0.57
N SER A 204 -14.84 6.25 -0.61
CA SER A 204 -15.14 7.10 0.57
C SER A 204 -16.61 7.50 0.62
N ARG A 205 -17.11 7.76 1.84
CA ARG A 205 -18.40 8.41 2.05
C ARG A 205 -18.35 9.93 1.81
N ASP A 206 -17.16 10.53 1.79
CA ASP A 206 -16.97 11.93 1.43
C ASP A 206 -16.90 12.08 -0.10
N HIS A 207 -17.90 12.74 -0.66
CA HIS A 207 -18.00 12.97 -2.10
C HIS A 207 -16.79 13.74 -2.66
N LYS A 208 -16.19 14.65 -1.90
CA LYS A 208 -15.01 15.39 -2.35
C LYS A 208 -13.80 14.48 -2.55
N VAL A 209 -13.61 13.48 -1.65
CA VAL A 209 -12.56 12.49 -1.78
C VAL A 209 -12.75 11.68 -3.05
N VAL A 210 -13.99 11.22 -3.30
CA VAL A 210 -14.35 10.47 -4.52
C VAL A 210 -14.14 11.31 -5.78
N ASP A 211 -14.62 12.57 -5.79
CA ASP A 211 -14.51 13.45 -6.95
C ASP A 211 -13.03 13.81 -7.25
N ASN A 212 -12.22 14.04 -6.21
CA ASN A 212 -10.78 14.25 -6.35
C ASN A 212 -10.09 13.01 -6.94
N TYR A 213 -10.46 11.81 -6.49
CA TYR A 213 -9.90 10.57 -7.03
C TYR A 213 -10.24 10.38 -8.52
N ILE A 214 -11.49 10.64 -8.91
CA ILE A 214 -11.95 10.50 -10.30
C ILE A 214 -11.31 11.55 -11.23
N SER A 215 -11.09 12.77 -10.72
CA SER A 215 -10.49 13.85 -11.51
C SER A 215 -8.96 13.78 -11.60
N ASP A 216 -8.31 12.95 -10.79
CA ASP A 216 -6.86 12.81 -10.77
C ASP A 216 -6.39 11.85 -11.88
N PRO A 217 -5.57 12.32 -12.86
CA PRO A 217 -5.10 11.48 -13.97
C PRO A 217 -4.19 10.33 -13.55
N HIS A 218 -3.69 10.33 -12.31
CA HIS A 218 -2.86 9.27 -11.75
C HIS A 218 -3.65 8.26 -10.89
N CYS A 219 -4.97 8.41 -10.84
CA CYS A 219 -5.85 7.55 -10.07
C CYS A 219 -6.80 6.75 -10.97
N GLY A 220 -7.25 5.59 -10.49
CA GLY A 220 -8.32 4.81 -11.09
C GLY A 220 -7.98 4.08 -12.39
N GLY A 221 -6.74 4.11 -12.85
CA GLY A 221 -6.35 3.40 -14.06
C GLY A 221 -6.24 1.88 -13.84
N PRO A 222 -6.50 1.09 -14.90
CA PRO A 222 -6.51 -0.37 -14.82
C PRO A 222 -5.09 -0.94 -14.80
N LEU A 223 -4.80 -1.86 -13.87
CA LEU A 223 -3.54 -2.58 -13.85
C LEU A 223 -3.39 -3.48 -15.06
N THR A 224 -2.13 -3.69 -15.49
CA THR A 224 -1.83 -4.71 -16.49
C THR A 224 -2.05 -6.11 -15.94
N THR A 225 -2.23 -7.07 -16.83
CA THR A 225 -2.40 -8.49 -16.45
C THR A 225 -1.18 -9.02 -15.69
N GLN A 226 0.03 -8.56 -16.03
CA GLN A 226 1.25 -8.91 -15.29
C GLN A 226 1.21 -8.33 -13.87
N SER A 227 0.86 -7.06 -13.71
CA SER A 227 0.74 -6.44 -12.38
C SER A 227 -0.27 -7.15 -11.49
N TRP A 228 -1.38 -7.64 -12.04
CA TRP A 228 -2.32 -8.48 -11.32
C TRP A 228 -1.69 -9.82 -10.90
N CYS A 229 -0.92 -10.48 -11.78
CA CYS A 229 -0.22 -11.71 -11.42
C CYS A 229 0.79 -11.48 -10.30
N ASP A 230 1.55 -10.38 -10.35
CA ASP A 230 2.54 -10.01 -9.33
C ASP A 230 1.87 -9.74 -7.98
N PHE A 231 0.80 -8.93 -7.97
CA PHE A 231 0.02 -8.67 -6.76
C PHE A 231 -0.52 -9.96 -6.13
N LEU A 232 -1.17 -10.82 -6.92
CA LEU A 232 -1.77 -12.08 -6.43
C LEU A 232 -0.71 -13.07 -5.93
N THR A 233 0.48 -13.08 -6.55
CA THR A 233 1.63 -13.87 -6.06
C THR A 233 2.06 -13.37 -4.69
N GLY A 234 2.22 -12.06 -4.51
CA GLY A 234 2.51 -11.47 -3.21
C GLY A 234 1.45 -11.81 -2.14
N MET A 235 0.16 -11.83 -2.51
CA MET A 235 -0.90 -12.23 -1.59
C MET A 235 -0.81 -13.69 -1.15
N ILE A 236 -0.42 -14.60 -2.04
CA ILE A 236 -0.23 -16.02 -1.70
C ILE A 236 0.94 -16.18 -0.73
N GLU A 237 2.06 -15.50 -0.97
CA GLU A 237 3.23 -15.54 -0.09
C GLU A 237 2.92 -14.97 1.29
N LEU A 238 2.20 -13.86 1.34
CA LEU A 238 1.82 -13.17 2.56
C LEU A 238 0.91 -14.00 3.47
N THR A 239 0.07 -14.87 2.91
CA THR A 239 -0.84 -15.72 3.67
C THR A 239 -0.17 -16.96 4.28
N ASN A 240 1.13 -17.12 4.12
CA ASN A 240 1.91 -18.18 4.77
C ASN A 240 2.10 -17.87 6.26
N LEU A 241 1.50 -18.67 7.14
CA LEU A 241 1.56 -18.49 8.60
C LEU A 241 2.99 -18.52 9.14
N THR A 242 3.86 -19.34 8.55
CA THR A 242 5.28 -19.40 8.93
C THR A 242 6.01 -18.10 8.57
N ALA A 243 5.61 -17.45 7.47
CA ALA A 243 6.15 -16.15 7.09
C ALA A 243 5.62 -15.03 8.02
N LEU A 244 4.34 -15.06 8.39
CA LEU A 244 3.76 -14.10 9.35
C LEU A 244 4.46 -14.18 10.72
N ALA A 245 4.85 -15.37 11.18
CA ALA A 245 5.58 -15.55 12.42
C ALA A 245 7.00 -14.93 12.42
N LYS A 246 7.52 -14.50 11.26
CA LYS A 246 8.79 -13.76 11.15
C LYS A 246 8.65 -12.28 11.50
N ILE A 247 7.44 -11.74 11.53
CA ILE A 247 7.23 -10.35 11.99
C ILE A 247 7.58 -10.30 13.47
N ASN A 248 8.27 -9.23 13.89
CA ASN A 248 8.63 -9.06 15.30
C ASN A 248 7.36 -9.10 16.17
N SER A 249 7.30 -10.08 17.06
CA SER A 249 6.14 -10.31 17.94
C SER A 249 5.81 -9.13 18.87
N LYS A 250 6.77 -8.24 19.12
CA LYS A 250 6.62 -7.04 19.94
C LYS A 250 6.27 -5.78 19.13
N LEU A 251 6.23 -5.86 17.80
CA LEU A 251 5.96 -4.70 16.94
C LEU A 251 4.54 -4.17 17.21
N PRO A 252 4.38 -2.93 17.71
CA PRO A 252 3.07 -2.31 17.85
C PRO A 252 2.40 -2.23 16.49
N THR A 253 1.21 -2.81 16.38
CA THR A 253 0.48 -2.88 15.12
C THR A 253 -0.94 -2.38 15.31
N LEU A 254 -1.35 -1.42 14.48
CA LEU A 254 -2.71 -0.89 14.42
C LEU A 254 -3.34 -1.27 13.08
N LEU A 255 -4.49 -1.94 13.13
CA LEU A 255 -5.34 -2.14 11.97
C LEU A 255 -6.54 -1.21 12.05
N PHE A 256 -6.92 -0.57 10.95
CA PHE A 256 -8.20 0.10 10.89
C PHE A 256 -8.82 0.00 9.50
N SER A 257 -10.15 0.06 9.46
CA SER A 257 -10.94 -0.01 8.23
C SER A 257 -12.30 0.63 8.44
N GLY A 258 -12.95 1.01 7.36
CA GLY A 258 -14.35 1.36 7.42
C GLY A 258 -15.22 0.13 7.68
N GLN A 259 -16.27 0.30 8.46
CA GLN A 259 -17.26 -0.76 8.71
C GLN A 259 -18.02 -1.16 7.43
N MET A 260 -18.05 -0.28 6.42
CA MET A 260 -18.67 -0.53 5.12
C MET A 260 -17.63 -0.75 4.02
N ASP A 261 -16.36 -1.00 4.35
CA ASP A 261 -15.30 -1.22 3.37
C ASP A 261 -15.49 -2.56 2.64
N PRO A 262 -15.75 -2.57 1.33
CA PRO A 262 -15.95 -3.79 0.56
C PRO A 262 -14.68 -4.61 0.38
N VAL A 263 -13.49 -3.98 0.44
CA VAL A 263 -12.21 -4.69 0.37
C VAL A 263 -12.03 -5.59 1.57
N SER A 264 -12.43 -5.14 2.75
CA SER A 264 -12.38 -5.91 4.00
C SER A 264 -13.63 -6.77 4.25
N ASN A 265 -14.53 -6.88 3.27
CA ASN A 265 -15.86 -7.52 3.45
C ASN A 265 -16.58 -6.97 4.69
N ALA A 266 -16.79 -5.66 4.71
CA ALA A 266 -17.45 -4.95 5.82
C ALA A 266 -16.78 -5.17 7.20
N GLY A 267 -15.44 -5.26 7.22
CA GLY A 267 -14.63 -5.42 8.43
C GLY A 267 -14.34 -6.88 8.83
N GLU A 268 -14.96 -7.87 8.22
CA GLU A 268 -14.68 -9.29 8.52
C GLU A 268 -13.25 -9.68 8.19
N GLY A 269 -12.75 -9.23 7.04
CA GLY A 269 -11.39 -9.54 6.56
C GLY A 269 -10.31 -8.94 7.44
N VAL A 270 -10.48 -7.70 7.90
CA VAL A 270 -9.51 -7.08 8.81
C VAL A 270 -9.57 -7.69 10.22
N THR A 271 -10.76 -8.12 10.67
CA THR A 271 -10.91 -8.88 11.91
C THR A 271 -10.15 -10.20 11.84
N LYS A 272 -10.31 -10.93 10.74
CA LYS A 272 -9.58 -12.18 10.48
C LYS A 272 -8.08 -11.96 10.39
N LEU A 273 -7.64 -10.84 9.79
CA LEU A 273 -6.22 -10.47 9.74
C LEU A 273 -5.67 -10.27 11.16
N ARG A 274 -6.35 -9.47 12.02
CA ARG A 274 -5.97 -9.28 13.42
C ARG A 274 -5.80 -10.62 14.13
N ASP A 275 -6.79 -11.50 14.03
CA ASP A 275 -6.79 -12.79 14.71
C ASP A 275 -5.64 -13.68 14.20
N THR A 276 -5.34 -13.61 12.89
CA THR A 276 -4.24 -14.35 12.28
C THR A 276 -2.88 -13.83 12.75
N LEU A 277 -2.68 -12.52 12.80
CA LEU A 277 -1.46 -11.90 13.33
C LEU A 277 -1.25 -12.25 14.81
N THR A 278 -2.32 -12.21 15.61
CA THR A 278 -2.25 -12.61 17.02
C THR A 278 -1.88 -14.08 17.16
N LYS A 279 -2.49 -14.98 16.36
CA LYS A 279 -2.17 -16.42 16.35
C LYS A 279 -0.75 -16.71 15.87
N SER A 280 -0.17 -15.86 15.02
CA SER A 280 1.22 -15.98 14.56
C SER A 280 2.25 -15.53 15.61
N GLY A 281 1.79 -15.03 16.78
CA GLY A 281 2.63 -14.64 17.90
C GLY A 281 2.76 -13.15 18.13
N MET A 282 2.10 -12.29 17.36
CA MET A 282 2.11 -10.84 17.59
C MET A 282 1.26 -10.48 18.81
N GLY A 283 1.91 -9.95 19.86
CA GLY A 283 1.25 -9.65 21.14
C GLY A 283 0.65 -8.25 21.26
N ASN A 284 0.96 -7.34 20.35
CA ASN A 284 0.53 -5.94 20.43
C ASN A 284 -0.20 -5.52 19.14
N VAL A 285 -1.38 -6.06 18.93
CA VAL A 285 -2.22 -5.81 17.75
C VAL A 285 -3.54 -5.17 18.18
N ALA A 286 -3.70 -3.88 17.88
CA ALA A 286 -4.95 -3.14 18.06
C ALA A 286 -5.73 -3.06 16.76
N MET A 287 -7.07 -3.00 16.85
CA MET A 287 -7.93 -2.85 15.68
C MET A 287 -9.06 -1.84 15.96
N HIS A 288 -9.39 -1.04 14.96
CA HIS A 288 -10.53 -0.13 14.99
C HIS A 288 -11.35 -0.20 13.69
N LEU A 289 -12.68 -0.30 13.83
CA LEU A 289 -13.61 -0.20 12.71
C LEU A 289 -14.39 1.11 12.83
N TYR A 290 -14.27 1.97 11.82
CA TYR A 290 -14.97 3.27 11.78
C TYR A 290 -16.40 3.11 11.29
N PRO A 291 -17.43 3.41 12.12
CA PRO A 291 -18.84 3.27 11.72
C PRO A 291 -19.17 4.10 10.49
N GLY A 292 -19.84 3.47 9.52
CA GLY A 292 -20.28 4.11 8.27
C GLY A 292 -19.16 4.56 7.33
N ALA A 293 -17.87 4.39 7.68
CA ALA A 293 -16.77 4.65 6.77
C ALA A 293 -16.65 3.53 5.72
N ARG A 294 -16.16 3.91 4.55
CA ARG A 294 -15.88 3.00 3.42
C ARG A 294 -14.39 2.64 3.41
N HIS A 295 -13.78 2.47 2.24
CA HIS A 295 -12.40 2.02 2.11
C HIS A 295 -11.37 3.01 2.69
N GLU A 296 -11.52 4.30 2.37
CA GLU A 296 -10.75 5.39 2.98
C GLU A 296 -11.54 5.94 4.20
N ALA A 297 -11.08 5.58 5.41
CA ALA A 297 -11.75 5.88 6.67
C ALA A 297 -11.17 7.14 7.35
#